data_37f65555c6218502f242bf5e38492b12
#
_entry.id   37f65555c6218502f242bf5e38492b12
#
_cell.length_a   1.000
_cell.length_b   1.000
_cell.length_c   1.000
_cell.angle_alpha   90.00
_cell.angle_beta   90.00
_cell.angle_gamma   90.00
#
_symmetry.space_group_name_H-M   'P 1'
#
loop_
_entity.id
_entity.type
_entity.pdbx_description
1 polymer ?
#
loop_
_entity_poly.entity_id
_entity_poly.type
_entity_poly.pdbx_seq_one_letter_code
_entity_poly.pdbx_strand_id
1 'polypeptide(L)'
;MKLEQTADGSYTLYVPELDEHYHSVKGALTESQHIFIEMGLKHSPVSEPHILEIGLGTGLNAFLTLLSAEETRRKVHYTGIERYPLAEETLKQLDYPRLIGKQHEEDYYAIHRAPWNTETEVSPWFTLHKIEDDFTRLFNPKEGSRPAVPLYDIIYFDAFAPEKQPEMWEQSLFDTLYKVLNEGGILTTYCAKGVVRRM
;
A
#
# COMPACT_ATOMS: atom_id res chain seq x y z
N MET A 1 15.25 4.62 -12.29
CA MET A 1 14.98 5.01 -10.90
C MET A 1 16.29 5.27 -10.17
N LYS A 2 16.30 6.15 -9.16
CA LYS A 2 17.47 6.46 -8.34
C LYS A 2 17.13 6.24 -6.87
N LEU A 3 18.02 5.59 -6.13
CA LEU A 3 17.90 5.45 -4.68
C LEU A 3 18.31 6.76 -4.00
N GLU A 4 17.47 7.26 -3.10
CA GLU A 4 17.72 8.46 -2.32
C GLU A 4 17.42 8.24 -0.84
N GLN A 5 18.25 8.81 0.04
CA GLN A 5 18.03 8.72 1.47
C GLN A 5 17.10 9.85 1.92
N THR A 6 16.12 9.51 2.72
CA THR A 6 15.16 10.46 3.30
C THR A 6 15.66 11.01 4.65
N ALA A 7 15.00 12.04 5.17
CA ALA A 7 15.43 12.71 6.39
C ALA A 7 15.36 11.84 7.66
N ASP A 8 14.53 10.79 7.68
CA ASP A 8 14.47 9.82 8.79
C ASP A 8 15.48 8.66 8.65
N GLY A 9 16.35 8.72 7.63
CA GLY A 9 17.40 7.73 7.36
C GLY A 9 16.93 6.51 6.56
N SER A 10 15.66 6.40 6.25
CA SER A 10 15.13 5.38 5.32
C SER A 10 15.50 5.74 3.88
N TYR A 11 15.22 4.83 2.94
CA TYR A 11 15.44 5.07 1.52
C TYR A 11 14.12 5.18 0.79
N THR A 12 14.13 5.96 -0.29
CA THR A 12 13.06 6.04 -1.29
C THR A 12 13.63 5.93 -2.69
N LEU A 13 12.77 5.75 -3.68
CA LEU A 13 13.13 5.71 -5.09
C LEU A 13 12.61 6.95 -5.78
N TYR A 14 13.49 7.69 -6.42
CA TYR A 14 13.13 8.76 -7.33
C TYR A 14 12.92 8.21 -8.75
N VAL A 15 11.81 8.58 -9.37
CA VAL A 15 11.41 8.21 -10.72
C VAL A 15 11.57 9.42 -11.63
N PRO A 16 12.68 9.54 -12.40
CA PRO A 16 12.95 10.72 -13.22
C PRO A 16 11.87 11.01 -14.26
N GLU A 17 11.24 9.97 -14.81
CA GLU A 17 10.22 10.08 -15.85
C GLU A 17 8.94 10.75 -15.33
N LEU A 18 8.65 10.60 -14.04
CA LEU A 18 7.51 11.22 -13.36
C LEU A 18 7.92 12.47 -12.57
N ASP A 19 9.23 12.69 -12.38
CA ASP A 19 9.75 13.70 -11.45
C ASP A 19 9.06 13.58 -10.07
N GLU A 20 9.06 12.35 -9.51
CA GLU A 20 8.36 12.01 -8.27
C GLU A 20 9.12 10.93 -7.49
N HIS A 21 8.90 10.88 -6.18
CA HIS A 21 9.43 9.84 -5.28
C HIS A 21 8.32 8.85 -4.89
N TYR A 22 8.71 7.61 -4.63
CA TYR A 22 7.78 6.61 -4.07
C TYR A 22 7.26 7.02 -2.69
N HIS A 23 8.10 7.63 -1.86
CA HIS A 23 7.74 8.13 -0.53
C HIS A 23 8.37 9.50 -0.29
N SER A 24 7.86 10.20 0.69
CA SER A 24 8.36 11.53 1.07
C SER A 24 9.86 11.53 1.37
N VAL A 25 10.58 12.50 0.82
CA VAL A 25 11.99 12.77 1.17
C VAL A 25 12.17 13.21 2.62
N LYS A 26 11.08 13.56 3.31
CA LYS A 26 11.09 13.90 4.74
C LYS A 26 11.17 12.66 5.64
N GLY A 27 10.80 11.48 5.12
CA GLY A 27 10.87 10.23 5.85
C GLY A 27 9.87 9.21 5.31
N ALA A 28 10.34 8.22 4.55
CA ALA A 28 9.48 7.18 4.01
C ALA A 28 8.85 6.34 5.13
N LEU A 29 9.66 5.93 6.10
CA LEU A 29 9.21 5.13 7.23
C LEU A 29 8.24 5.91 8.12
N THR A 30 8.57 7.15 8.46
CA THR A 30 7.74 8.01 9.31
C THR A 30 6.38 8.30 8.69
N GLU A 31 6.35 8.59 7.38
CA GLU A 31 5.11 8.84 6.64
C GLU A 31 4.23 7.62 6.59
N SER A 32 4.77 6.46 6.18
CA SER A 32 4.03 5.20 6.10
C SER A 32 3.50 4.77 7.47
N GLN A 33 4.31 4.86 8.51
CA GLN A 33 3.90 4.53 9.88
C GLN A 33 2.73 5.41 10.33
N HIS A 34 2.81 6.72 10.09
CA HIS A 34 1.76 7.63 10.53
C HIS A 34 0.45 7.44 9.75
N ILE A 35 0.52 7.45 8.41
CA ILE A 35 -0.69 7.49 7.57
C ILE A 35 -1.38 6.15 7.51
N PHE A 36 -0.63 5.07 7.27
CA PHE A 36 -1.23 3.78 6.99
C PHE A 36 -1.37 2.92 8.24
N ILE A 37 -0.41 2.95 9.15
CA ILE A 37 -0.50 2.14 10.36
C ILE A 37 -1.30 2.86 11.46
N GLU A 38 -0.90 4.08 11.87
CA GLU A 38 -1.58 4.75 12.98
C GLU A 38 -2.99 5.22 12.60
N MET A 39 -3.14 5.91 11.47
CA MET A 39 -4.43 6.48 11.05
C MET A 39 -5.31 5.48 10.29
N GLY A 40 -4.75 4.41 9.73
CA GLY A 40 -5.47 3.33 9.04
C GLY A 40 -5.69 2.12 9.95
N LEU A 41 -4.70 1.22 10.02
CA LEU A 41 -4.82 -0.07 10.68
C LEU A 41 -5.23 0.02 12.15
N LYS A 42 -4.53 0.84 12.94
CA LYS A 42 -4.78 0.97 14.38
C LYS A 42 -6.08 1.73 14.69
N HIS A 43 -6.54 2.57 13.76
CA HIS A 43 -7.79 3.30 13.93
C HIS A 43 -9.03 2.44 13.63
N SER A 44 -8.88 1.37 12.84
CA SER A 44 -9.96 0.44 12.52
C SER A 44 -10.29 -0.46 13.73
N PRO A 45 -11.57 -0.59 14.12
CA PRO A 45 -11.99 -1.47 15.21
C PRO A 45 -12.17 -2.94 14.78
N VAL A 46 -12.02 -3.27 13.49
CA VAL A 46 -12.28 -4.61 12.95
C VAL A 46 -11.20 -5.57 13.44
N SER A 47 -11.59 -6.69 14.03
CA SER A 47 -10.65 -7.66 14.63
C SER A 47 -9.80 -8.42 13.60
N GLU A 48 -10.32 -8.63 12.40
CA GLU A 48 -9.65 -9.34 11.28
C GLU A 48 -9.89 -8.54 9.99
N PRO A 49 -9.18 -7.39 9.79
CA PRO A 49 -9.46 -6.49 8.69
C PRO A 49 -8.96 -7.02 7.35
N HIS A 50 -9.75 -6.76 6.31
CA HIS A 50 -9.36 -6.85 4.92
C HIS A 50 -8.86 -5.49 4.45
N ILE A 51 -7.60 -5.43 4.02
CA ILE A 51 -6.93 -4.21 3.56
C ILE A 51 -6.71 -4.29 2.05
N LEU A 52 -7.02 -3.20 1.35
CA LEU A 52 -6.66 -3.00 -0.04
C LEU A 52 -5.62 -1.88 -0.13
N GLU A 53 -4.48 -2.16 -0.71
CA GLU A 53 -3.47 -1.15 -1.06
C GLU A 53 -3.45 -0.91 -2.56
N ILE A 54 -3.55 0.34 -2.96
CA ILE A 54 -3.37 0.80 -4.33
C ILE A 54 -1.98 1.41 -4.46
N GLY A 55 -1.12 0.73 -5.24
CA GLY A 55 0.30 1.06 -5.34
C GLY A 55 1.14 0.34 -4.28
N LEU A 56 1.31 -0.98 -4.40
CA LEU A 56 2.16 -1.76 -3.48
C LEU A 56 3.61 -1.26 -3.46
N GLY A 57 4.12 -0.83 -4.61
CA GLY A 57 5.41 -0.15 -4.78
C GLY A 57 6.57 -0.88 -4.11
N THR A 58 7.16 -0.23 -3.11
CA THR A 58 8.30 -0.76 -2.34
C THR A 58 7.92 -1.83 -1.32
N GLY A 59 6.63 -2.07 -1.11
CA GLY A 59 6.11 -2.98 -0.09
C GLY A 59 6.25 -2.49 1.35
N LEU A 60 6.61 -1.22 1.56
CA LEU A 60 6.82 -0.68 2.91
C LEU A 60 5.55 -0.72 3.76
N ASN A 61 4.41 -0.31 3.21
CA ASN A 61 3.14 -0.33 3.94
C ASN A 61 2.70 -1.76 4.29
N ALA A 62 2.88 -2.71 3.36
CA ALA A 62 2.61 -4.12 3.60
C ALA A 62 3.53 -4.68 4.70
N PHE A 63 4.82 -4.32 4.69
CA PHE A 63 5.79 -4.72 5.70
C PHE A 63 5.45 -4.19 7.09
N LEU A 64 5.16 -2.91 7.22
CA LEU A 64 4.74 -2.31 8.50
C LEU A 64 3.43 -2.90 9.01
N THR A 65 2.50 -3.20 8.10
CA THR A 65 1.23 -3.86 8.43
C THR A 65 1.47 -5.29 8.95
N LEU A 66 2.34 -6.06 8.32
CA LEU A 66 2.73 -7.40 8.79
C LEU A 66 3.31 -7.32 10.20
N LEU A 67 4.26 -6.42 10.45
CA LEU A 67 4.86 -6.27 11.78
C LEU A 67 3.84 -5.88 12.85
N SER A 68 2.92 -4.97 12.51
CA SER A 68 1.83 -4.60 13.43
C SER A 68 0.85 -5.76 13.70
N ALA A 69 0.57 -6.58 12.68
CA ALA A 69 -0.26 -7.78 12.81
C ALA A 69 0.38 -8.82 13.75
N GLU A 70 1.68 -9.05 13.60
CA GLU A 70 2.48 -9.93 14.46
C GLU A 70 2.52 -9.44 15.92
N GLU A 71 2.85 -8.15 16.12
CA GLU A 71 2.94 -7.52 17.44
C GLU A 71 1.61 -7.63 18.20
N THR A 72 0.50 -7.32 17.51
CA THR A 72 -0.83 -7.29 18.12
C THR A 72 -1.56 -8.62 18.08
N ARG A 73 -1.03 -9.63 17.36
CA ARG A 73 -1.69 -10.90 17.05
C ARG A 73 -3.07 -10.71 16.42
N ARG A 74 -3.19 -9.68 15.61
CA ARG A 74 -4.40 -9.33 14.87
C ARG A 74 -4.25 -9.85 13.45
N LYS A 75 -5.07 -10.81 13.04
CA LYS A 75 -5.00 -11.36 11.71
C LYS A 75 -5.42 -10.33 10.67
N VAL A 76 -4.64 -10.19 9.61
CA VAL A 76 -4.84 -9.23 8.52
C VAL A 76 -4.86 -9.95 7.19
N HIS A 77 -5.86 -9.64 6.36
CA HIS A 77 -5.92 -10.03 4.96
C HIS A 77 -5.53 -8.83 4.09
N TYR A 78 -4.40 -8.91 3.45
CA TYR A 78 -3.81 -7.80 2.71
C TYR A 78 -3.81 -8.07 1.21
N THR A 79 -4.48 -7.19 0.43
CA THR A 79 -4.44 -7.20 -1.02
C THR A 79 -3.68 -5.98 -1.50
N GLY A 80 -2.56 -6.19 -2.21
CA GLY A 80 -1.77 -5.10 -2.81
C GLY A 80 -1.82 -5.15 -4.32
N ILE A 81 -2.21 -4.05 -4.97
CA ILE A 81 -2.24 -3.92 -6.43
C ILE A 81 -1.04 -3.13 -6.89
N GLU A 82 -0.30 -3.67 -7.87
CA GLU A 82 0.85 -3.00 -8.47
C GLU A 82 0.89 -3.29 -9.97
N ARG A 83 1.06 -2.22 -10.75
CA ARG A 83 1.14 -2.34 -12.22
C ARG A 83 2.54 -2.65 -12.70
N TYR A 84 3.57 -2.17 -12.00
CA TYR A 84 4.97 -2.23 -12.40
C TYR A 84 5.84 -2.75 -11.24
N PRO A 85 5.78 -4.06 -10.94
CA PRO A 85 6.54 -4.64 -9.85
C PRO A 85 8.02 -4.28 -9.90
N LEU A 86 8.58 -3.91 -8.74
CA LEU A 86 9.99 -3.57 -8.62
C LEU A 86 10.87 -4.83 -8.69
N ALA A 87 12.03 -4.69 -9.33
CA ALA A 87 13.02 -5.76 -9.36
C ALA A 87 13.60 -6.03 -7.94
N GLU A 88 13.92 -7.29 -7.67
CA GLU A 88 14.46 -7.72 -6.36
C GLU A 88 15.73 -6.96 -5.96
N GLU A 89 16.60 -6.65 -6.93
CA GLU A 89 17.83 -5.88 -6.70
C GLU A 89 17.54 -4.45 -6.21
N THR A 90 16.45 -3.85 -6.68
CA THR A 90 16.00 -2.53 -6.24
C THR A 90 15.45 -2.59 -4.81
N LEU A 91 14.65 -3.62 -4.52
CA LEU A 91 14.07 -3.84 -3.19
C LEU A 91 15.16 -4.09 -2.13
N LYS A 92 16.21 -4.83 -2.47
CA LYS A 92 17.37 -5.04 -1.58
C LYS A 92 18.08 -3.73 -1.23
N GLN A 93 18.14 -2.76 -2.16
CA GLN A 93 18.81 -1.48 -1.92
C GLN A 93 18.02 -0.57 -0.96
N LEU A 94 16.69 -0.73 -0.86
CA LEU A 94 15.87 0.03 0.09
C LEU A 94 16.16 -0.32 1.54
N ASP A 95 16.54 -1.57 1.82
CA ASP A 95 17.05 -2.06 3.11
C ASP A 95 16.26 -1.57 4.34
N TYR A 96 14.93 -1.55 4.25
CA TYR A 96 14.07 -1.13 5.36
C TYR A 96 14.32 -1.92 6.65
N PRO A 97 14.61 -3.24 6.63
CA PRO A 97 14.94 -4.01 7.84
C PRO A 97 16.14 -3.44 8.62
N ARG A 98 17.08 -2.75 7.94
CA ARG A 98 18.22 -2.11 8.64
C ARG A 98 17.78 -1.09 9.69
N LEU A 99 16.70 -0.35 9.42
CA LEU A 99 16.19 0.69 10.33
C LEU A 99 15.15 0.15 11.31
N ILE A 100 14.27 -0.75 10.83
CA ILE A 100 13.18 -1.30 11.62
C ILE A 100 13.69 -2.35 12.60
N GLY A 101 14.62 -3.21 12.14
CA GLY A 101 15.22 -4.28 12.89
C GLY A 101 15.61 -5.45 11.98
N LYS A 102 16.88 -5.82 11.97
CA LYS A 102 17.40 -6.89 11.10
C LYS A 102 16.74 -8.25 11.31
N GLN A 103 16.17 -8.50 12.49
CA GLN A 103 15.40 -9.71 12.77
C GLN A 103 14.18 -9.86 11.88
N HIS A 104 13.69 -8.77 11.26
CA HIS A 104 12.54 -8.75 10.36
C HIS A 104 12.92 -8.78 8.87
N GLU A 105 14.18 -9.05 8.55
CA GLU A 105 14.68 -9.12 7.17
C GLU A 105 13.96 -10.21 6.38
N GLU A 106 13.77 -11.39 6.97
CA GLU A 106 13.05 -12.49 6.34
C GLU A 106 11.58 -12.16 6.10
N ASP A 107 10.93 -11.44 7.01
CA ASP A 107 9.54 -11.00 6.89
C ASP A 107 9.37 -10.06 5.69
N TYR A 108 10.30 -9.11 5.52
CA TYR A 108 10.29 -8.19 4.38
C TYR A 108 10.45 -8.93 3.05
N TYR A 109 11.42 -9.84 2.97
CA TYR A 109 11.64 -10.60 1.74
C TYR A 109 10.55 -11.64 1.47
N ALA A 110 9.88 -12.17 2.50
CA ALA A 110 8.75 -13.07 2.32
C ALA A 110 7.58 -12.38 1.59
N ILE A 111 7.30 -11.10 1.88
CA ILE A 111 6.32 -10.30 1.14
C ILE A 111 6.68 -10.25 -0.34
N HIS A 112 7.93 -9.97 -0.67
CA HIS A 112 8.36 -9.81 -2.06
C HIS A 112 8.41 -11.14 -2.83
N ARG A 113 8.84 -12.24 -2.17
CA ARG A 113 8.89 -13.58 -2.76
C ARG A 113 7.53 -14.25 -2.91
N ALA A 114 6.51 -13.79 -2.17
CA ALA A 114 5.15 -14.29 -2.36
C ALA A 114 4.76 -14.16 -3.84
N PRO A 115 4.14 -15.20 -4.45
CA PRO A 115 3.78 -15.16 -5.86
C PRO A 115 2.71 -14.11 -6.15
N TRP A 116 2.76 -13.52 -7.33
CA TRP A 116 1.71 -12.62 -7.83
C TRP A 116 0.43 -13.41 -8.16
N ASN A 117 -0.70 -12.75 -8.00
CA ASN A 117 -2.04 -13.27 -8.31
C ASN A 117 -2.39 -14.56 -7.54
N THR A 118 -1.77 -14.75 -6.39
CA THR A 118 -2.00 -15.90 -5.52
C THR A 118 -2.05 -15.46 -4.06
N GLU A 119 -3.10 -15.86 -3.35
CA GLU A 119 -3.17 -15.65 -1.92
C GLU A 119 -2.15 -16.53 -1.20
N THR A 120 -1.37 -15.94 -0.30
CA THR A 120 -0.26 -16.59 0.39
C THR A 120 -0.29 -16.23 1.88
N GLU A 121 -0.30 -17.23 2.75
CA GLU A 121 -0.07 -17.01 4.17
C GLU A 121 1.44 -16.75 4.39
N VAL A 122 1.79 -15.49 4.63
CA VAL A 122 3.17 -15.05 4.89
C VAL A 122 3.53 -15.34 6.35
N SER A 123 2.56 -15.18 7.25
CA SER A 123 2.68 -15.53 8.66
C SER A 123 1.31 -15.95 9.22
N PRO A 124 1.24 -16.51 10.44
CA PRO A 124 -0.04 -16.84 11.07
C PRO A 124 -1.00 -15.65 11.21
N TRP A 125 -0.48 -14.43 11.18
CA TRP A 125 -1.24 -13.20 11.35
C TRP A 125 -1.38 -12.35 10.08
N PHE A 126 -0.76 -12.79 8.97
CA PHE A 126 -0.75 -11.99 7.75
C PHE A 126 -0.89 -12.84 6.49
N THR A 127 -2.02 -12.71 5.82
CA THR A 127 -2.29 -13.30 4.50
C THR A 127 -2.16 -12.22 3.44
N LEU A 128 -1.38 -12.47 2.40
CA LEU A 128 -1.04 -11.53 1.33
C LEU A 128 -1.56 -12.01 -0.01
N HIS A 129 -2.26 -11.14 -0.73
CA HIS A 129 -2.61 -11.31 -2.13
C HIS A 129 -2.05 -10.16 -2.95
N LYS A 130 -0.95 -10.39 -3.66
CA LYS A 130 -0.41 -9.40 -4.59
C LYS A 130 -1.06 -9.55 -5.96
N ILE A 131 -1.59 -8.48 -6.52
CA ILE A 131 -2.20 -8.45 -7.85
C ILE A 131 -1.33 -7.60 -8.76
N GLU A 132 -0.76 -8.23 -9.80
CA GLU A 132 -0.06 -7.51 -10.85
C GLU A 132 -1.05 -7.10 -11.92
N ASP A 133 -1.60 -5.89 -11.79
CA ASP A 133 -2.57 -5.35 -12.74
C ASP A 133 -2.69 -3.81 -12.60
N ASP A 134 -3.38 -3.22 -13.56
CA ASP A 134 -3.73 -1.81 -13.56
C ASP A 134 -5.00 -1.60 -12.72
N PHE A 135 -4.85 -0.87 -11.61
CA PHE A 135 -5.97 -0.52 -10.74
C PHE A 135 -7.12 0.17 -11.50
N THR A 136 -6.80 1.10 -12.41
CA THR A 136 -7.82 1.83 -13.18
C THR A 136 -8.66 0.92 -14.06
N ARG A 137 -8.10 -0.21 -14.49
CA ARG A 137 -8.79 -1.24 -15.26
C ARG A 137 -9.64 -2.14 -14.35
N LEU A 138 -9.07 -2.61 -13.24
CA LEU A 138 -9.76 -3.50 -12.29
C LEU A 138 -10.98 -2.84 -11.67
N PHE A 139 -10.91 -1.54 -11.41
CA PHE A 139 -11.96 -0.75 -10.77
C PHE A 139 -12.70 0.18 -11.75
N ASN A 140 -12.68 -0.12 -13.05
CA ASN A 140 -13.33 0.71 -14.05
C ASN A 140 -14.86 0.63 -13.96
N PRO A 141 -15.57 1.74 -13.66
CA PRO A 141 -17.02 1.73 -13.54
C PRO A 141 -17.77 1.55 -14.89
N LYS A 142 -17.07 1.68 -16.03
CA LYS A 142 -17.69 1.60 -17.37
C LYS A 142 -18.15 0.19 -17.76
N GLU A 143 -17.67 -0.83 -17.09
CA GLU A 143 -18.06 -2.21 -17.38
C GLU A 143 -19.33 -2.70 -16.67
N GLY A 144 -19.99 -1.82 -15.89
CA GLY A 144 -21.32 -2.09 -15.31
C GLY A 144 -21.38 -3.22 -14.28
N SER A 145 -20.32 -3.95 -14.08
CA SER A 145 -20.19 -5.00 -13.07
C SER A 145 -19.46 -4.43 -11.85
N ARG A 146 -20.05 -4.63 -10.68
CA ARG A 146 -19.30 -4.50 -9.42
C ARG A 146 -18.11 -5.44 -9.54
N PRO A 147 -16.85 -4.97 -9.32
CA PRO A 147 -15.72 -5.87 -9.33
C PRO A 147 -16.03 -7.04 -8.39
N ALA A 148 -15.78 -8.28 -8.83
CA ALA A 148 -15.92 -9.47 -8.00
C ALA A 148 -14.75 -9.53 -6.99
N VAL A 149 -14.59 -8.46 -6.23
CA VAL A 149 -13.60 -8.33 -5.16
C VAL A 149 -14.30 -8.38 -3.81
N PRO A 150 -13.65 -8.90 -2.76
CA PRO A 150 -14.18 -8.81 -1.41
C PRO A 150 -14.42 -7.35 -1.02
N LEU A 151 -15.25 -7.12 -0.01
CA LEU A 151 -15.32 -5.81 0.63
C LEU A 151 -14.11 -5.64 1.54
N TYR A 152 -13.62 -4.40 1.61
CA TYR A 152 -12.46 -4.04 2.42
C TYR A 152 -12.85 -3.18 3.62
N ASP A 153 -12.14 -3.34 4.70
CA ASP A 153 -12.32 -2.53 5.91
C ASP A 153 -11.42 -1.30 5.89
N ILE A 154 -10.29 -1.42 5.18
CA ILE A 154 -9.32 -0.35 5.07
C ILE A 154 -8.81 -0.27 3.63
N ILE A 155 -8.70 0.93 3.09
CA ILE A 155 -8.05 1.19 1.81
C ILE A 155 -6.83 2.09 2.05
N TYR A 156 -5.65 1.62 1.66
CA TYR A 156 -4.43 2.41 1.55
C TYR A 156 -4.32 2.91 0.12
N PHE A 157 -4.53 4.20 -0.10
CA PHE A 157 -4.43 4.80 -1.42
C PHE A 157 -3.09 5.51 -1.56
N ASP A 158 -2.10 4.80 -2.11
CA ASP A 158 -0.69 5.20 -2.17
C ASP A 158 -0.19 5.32 -3.63
N ALA A 159 -0.98 5.93 -4.50
CA ALA A 159 -0.59 6.26 -5.87
C ALA A 159 0.28 7.53 -5.91
N PHE A 160 1.05 7.72 -6.98
CA PHE A 160 1.78 8.98 -7.21
C PHE A 160 0.83 10.18 -7.25
N ALA A 161 1.37 11.38 -6.97
CA ALA A 161 0.59 12.60 -6.80
C ALA A 161 -0.39 12.89 -7.97
N PRO A 162 -1.53 13.57 -7.70
CA PRO A 162 -2.53 13.89 -8.73
C PRO A 162 -1.97 14.61 -9.96
N GLU A 163 -0.90 15.37 -9.79
CA GLU A 163 -0.22 16.07 -10.89
C GLU A 163 0.66 15.14 -11.73
N LYS A 164 1.00 13.96 -11.22
CA LYS A 164 1.88 13.00 -11.88
C LYS A 164 1.10 11.82 -12.49
N GLN A 165 0.03 11.44 -11.83
CA GLN A 165 -0.88 10.38 -12.28
C GLN A 165 -2.36 10.80 -12.12
N PRO A 166 -2.85 11.81 -12.87
CA PRO A 166 -4.20 12.33 -12.70
C PRO A 166 -5.29 11.27 -12.90
N GLU A 167 -5.04 10.26 -13.74
CA GLU A 167 -5.97 9.15 -13.98
C GLU A 167 -6.25 8.31 -12.73
N MET A 168 -5.33 8.28 -11.76
CA MET A 168 -5.53 7.58 -10.48
C MET A 168 -6.44 8.35 -9.53
N TRP A 169 -6.68 9.63 -9.78
CA TRP A 169 -7.41 10.55 -8.90
C TRP A 169 -8.73 11.02 -9.53
N GLU A 170 -9.33 10.22 -10.39
CA GLU A 170 -10.64 10.49 -10.96
C GLU A 170 -11.75 10.18 -9.95
N GLN A 171 -12.78 11.04 -9.85
CA GLN A 171 -13.93 10.84 -8.98
C GLN A 171 -14.58 9.46 -9.16
N SER A 172 -14.69 9.00 -10.39
CA SER A 172 -15.29 7.69 -10.72
C SER A 172 -14.57 6.50 -10.09
N LEU A 173 -13.24 6.59 -9.89
CA LEU A 173 -12.47 5.57 -9.19
C LEU A 173 -12.73 5.61 -7.68
N PHE A 174 -12.80 6.80 -7.08
CA PHE A 174 -13.16 6.95 -5.67
C PHE A 174 -14.59 6.49 -5.39
N ASP A 175 -15.54 6.77 -6.29
CA ASP A 175 -16.90 6.22 -6.21
C ASP A 175 -16.91 4.68 -6.24
N THR A 176 -15.98 4.08 -6.97
CA THR A 176 -15.85 2.61 -7.01
C THR A 176 -15.17 2.08 -5.76
N LEU A 177 -14.14 2.74 -5.25
CA LEU A 177 -13.50 2.40 -3.97
C LEU A 177 -14.50 2.48 -2.82
N TYR A 178 -15.35 3.51 -2.79
CA TYR A 178 -16.41 3.64 -1.80
C TYR A 178 -17.38 2.43 -1.82
N LYS A 179 -17.69 1.89 -3.00
CA LYS A 179 -18.59 0.72 -3.14
C LYS A 179 -17.98 -0.60 -2.67
N VAL A 180 -16.66 -0.71 -2.63
CA VAL A 180 -15.95 -1.89 -2.13
C VAL A 180 -15.45 -1.73 -0.69
N LEU A 181 -15.68 -0.57 -0.08
CA LEU A 181 -15.41 -0.33 1.32
C LEU A 181 -16.60 -0.75 2.18
N ASN A 182 -16.34 -1.46 3.26
CA ASN A 182 -17.35 -1.83 4.27
C ASN A 182 -17.92 -0.58 4.96
N GLU A 183 -19.12 -0.69 5.50
CA GLU A 183 -19.71 0.36 6.35
C GLU A 183 -18.79 0.63 7.56
N GLY A 184 -18.44 1.89 7.77
CA GLY A 184 -17.48 2.30 8.79
C GLY A 184 -16.02 2.05 8.40
N GLY A 185 -15.76 1.61 7.16
CA GLY A 185 -14.40 1.41 6.65
C GLY A 185 -13.64 2.72 6.47
N ILE A 186 -12.31 2.61 6.37
CA ILE A 186 -11.38 3.74 6.40
C ILE A 186 -10.59 3.78 5.08
N LEU A 187 -10.50 4.95 4.45
CA LEU A 187 -9.55 5.21 3.37
C LEU A 187 -8.49 6.17 3.86
N THR A 188 -7.22 5.80 3.73
CA THR A 188 -6.08 6.66 4.03
C THR A 188 -5.26 6.97 2.78
N THR A 189 -4.73 8.18 2.72
CA THR A 189 -3.80 8.62 1.68
C THR A 189 -2.90 9.73 2.21
N TYR A 190 -1.68 9.81 1.70
CA TYR A 190 -0.77 10.91 2.02
C TYR A 190 -1.22 12.25 1.43
N CYS A 191 -2.05 12.23 0.39
CA CYS A 191 -2.47 13.42 -0.32
C CYS A 191 -3.57 14.18 0.41
N ALA A 192 -3.21 15.27 1.10
CA ALA A 192 -4.13 16.12 1.87
C ALA A 192 -4.75 17.27 1.06
N LYS A 193 -4.64 17.26 -0.28
CA LYS A 193 -5.15 18.36 -1.14
C LYS A 193 -6.67 18.48 -1.03
N GLY A 194 -7.15 19.73 -1.04
CA GLY A 194 -8.59 20.02 -0.90
C GLY A 194 -9.47 19.40 -2.00
N VAL A 195 -8.94 19.16 -3.20
CA VAL A 195 -9.65 18.45 -4.27
C VAL A 195 -9.87 16.99 -3.90
N VAL A 196 -8.84 16.31 -3.36
CA VAL A 196 -8.92 14.90 -2.94
C VAL A 196 -9.87 14.72 -1.75
N ARG A 197 -9.86 15.66 -0.79
CA ARG A 197 -10.77 15.61 0.37
C ARG A 197 -12.24 15.77 0.03
N ARG A 198 -12.57 16.21 -1.17
CA ARG A 198 -13.96 16.41 -1.63
C ARG A 198 -14.44 15.29 -2.57
N MET A 199 -13.60 14.34 -2.91
CA MET A 199 -13.96 13.09 -3.60
C MET A 199 -14.59 12.10 -2.61
#